data_dd1250c8bcf27ff0632380eb12c93e35
#
_entry.id   dd1250c8bcf27ff0632380eb12c93e35
#
_cell.length_a   1.000
_cell.length_b   1.000
_cell.length_c   1.000
_cell.angle_alpha   90.00
_cell.angle_beta   90.00
_cell.angle_gamma   90.00
#
_symmetry.space_group_name_H-M   'P 1'
#
loop_
_entity.id
_entity.type
_entity.pdbx_description
1 polymer ?
#
loop_
_entity_poly.entity_id
_entity_poly.type
_entity_poly.pdbx_seq_one_letter_code
_entity_poly.pdbx_strand_id
1 'polypeptide(L)'
;MYQNYQYEVDPKDPLKPLFQGTFEKKVTVGGKERRYLVYIPKGARPSTAGVFILPENGKTADDLWRDSWWRMIADTEETKEKLIVFFLEPENGVWNTDEAYGKPDGDVAYIEQVYLAGAQRFKFCVHEAKFYLTGCREGGVLANMAAMYNPAVWAGVATVGGSQLNENYRQAAVEDFCTNLDGFIDETHRLNLKKSDIPMPAWVINDPESPVGTDNGT
;
A
#
# COMPACT_ATOMS: atom_id res chain seq x y z
N MET A 1 -3.99 -24.01 -3.03
CA MET A 1 -2.81 -24.07 -3.91
C MET A 1 -2.87 -22.84 -4.81
N TYR A 2 -1.96 -21.90 -4.62
CA TYR A 2 -1.91 -20.65 -5.39
C TYR A 2 -1.22 -20.93 -6.71
N GLN A 3 -1.81 -20.48 -7.82
CA GLN A 3 -1.24 -20.73 -9.13
C GLN A 3 -0.28 -19.60 -9.51
N ASN A 4 0.97 -19.96 -9.81
CA ASN A 4 1.96 -19.03 -10.35
C ASN A 4 1.73 -18.89 -11.87
N TYR A 5 0.93 -17.92 -12.28
CA TYR A 5 0.76 -17.62 -13.70
C TYR A 5 1.56 -16.38 -14.12
N GLN A 6 2.17 -16.47 -15.29
CA GLN A 6 2.61 -15.29 -16.02
C GLN A 6 1.38 -14.58 -16.58
N TYR A 7 1.41 -13.26 -16.56
CA TYR A 7 0.34 -12.44 -17.08
C TYR A 7 0.24 -12.63 -18.60
N GLU A 8 -0.85 -13.21 -19.06
CA GLU A 8 -1.24 -13.25 -20.48
C GLU A 8 -2.48 -12.37 -20.67
N VAL A 9 -2.46 -11.55 -21.71
CA VAL A 9 -3.58 -10.71 -22.11
C VAL A 9 -4.48 -11.52 -23.04
N ASP A 10 -5.78 -11.38 -22.90
CA ASP A 10 -6.72 -12.01 -23.86
C ASP A 10 -6.40 -11.48 -25.27
N PRO A 11 -6.04 -12.35 -26.26
CA PRO A 11 -5.73 -11.89 -27.60
C PRO A 11 -6.90 -11.17 -28.30
N LYS A 12 -8.13 -11.41 -27.83
CA LYS A 12 -9.36 -10.82 -28.37
C LYS A 12 -9.76 -9.52 -27.66
N ASP A 13 -9.29 -9.34 -26.43
CA ASP A 13 -9.54 -8.14 -25.63
C ASP A 13 -8.29 -7.82 -24.78
N PRO A 14 -7.33 -7.06 -25.34
CA PRO A 14 -6.08 -6.74 -24.67
C PRO A 14 -6.26 -5.97 -23.35
N LEU A 15 -7.45 -5.45 -23.10
CA LEU A 15 -7.79 -4.71 -21.89
C LEU A 15 -8.41 -5.61 -20.79
N LYS A 16 -8.62 -6.89 -21.09
CA LYS A 16 -9.21 -7.85 -20.16
C LYS A 16 -8.13 -8.75 -19.60
N PRO A 17 -7.88 -8.72 -18.28
CA PRO A 17 -6.99 -9.69 -17.68
C PRO A 17 -7.58 -11.09 -17.84
N LEU A 18 -6.77 -12.03 -18.35
CA LEU A 18 -7.16 -13.44 -18.49
C LEU A 18 -7.37 -14.13 -17.14
N PHE A 19 -6.88 -13.52 -16.06
CA PHE A 19 -6.80 -14.16 -14.76
C PHE A 19 -7.67 -13.49 -13.72
N GLN A 20 -8.39 -14.33 -13.00
CA GLN A 20 -9.15 -14.01 -11.82
C GLN A 20 -8.68 -14.92 -10.70
N GLY A 21 -8.76 -14.46 -9.47
CA GLY A 21 -8.42 -15.25 -8.30
C GLY A 21 -7.21 -14.75 -7.55
N THR A 22 -6.67 -15.62 -6.71
CA THR A 22 -5.56 -15.28 -5.81
C THR A 22 -4.25 -15.82 -6.34
N PHE A 23 -3.24 -14.98 -6.35
CA PHE A 23 -1.88 -15.31 -6.80
C PHE A 23 -0.89 -15.00 -5.70
N GLU A 24 -0.02 -15.96 -5.43
CA GLU A 24 1.17 -15.72 -4.60
C GLU A 24 2.24 -15.06 -5.45
N LYS A 25 2.85 -14.01 -4.92
CA LYS A 25 3.92 -13.25 -5.54
C LYS A 25 5.04 -12.99 -4.54
N LYS A 26 6.22 -12.66 -5.07
CA LYS A 26 7.37 -12.29 -4.28
C LYS A 26 8.05 -11.06 -4.90
N VAL A 27 8.65 -10.28 -4.03
CA VAL A 27 9.57 -9.19 -4.37
C VAL A 27 10.86 -9.34 -3.59
N THR A 28 11.95 -8.80 -4.10
CA THR A 28 13.23 -8.80 -3.41
C THR A 28 13.46 -7.45 -2.75
N VAL A 29 13.73 -7.48 -1.44
CA VAL A 29 14.01 -6.28 -0.63
C VAL A 29 15.27 -6.56 0.20
N GLY A 30 16.29 -5.73 0.09
CA GLY A 30 17.55 -5.94 0.80
C GLY A 30 18.21 -7.30 0.53
N GLY A 31 18.00 -7.87 -0.65
CA GLY A 31 18.51 -9.21 -1.01
C GLY A 31 17.66 -10.38 -0.49
N LYS A 32 16.57 -10.11 0.23
CA LYS A 32 15.65 -11.14 0.74
C LYS A 32 14.37 -11.19 -0.07
N GLU A 33 13.84 -12.37 -0.29
CA GLU A 33 12.51 -12.54 -0.88
C GLU A 33 11.42 -12.28 0.17
N ARG A 34 10.51 -11.37 -0.16
CA ARG A 34 9.31 -11.06 0.62
C ARG A 34 8.08 -11.47 -0.18
N ARG A 35 7.19 -12.21 0.45
CA ARG A 35 5.97 -12.76 -0.12
C ARG A 35 4.79 -11.81 0.06
N TYR A 36 3.85 -11.82 -0.88
CA TYR A 36 2.52 -11.23 -0.74
C TYR A 36 1.50 -12.00 -1.57
N LEU A 37 0.22 -11.80 -1.30
CA LEU A 37 -0.86 -12.32 -2.14
C LEU A 37 -1.50 -11.17 -2.90
N VAL A 38 -1.94 -11.44 -4.12
CA VAL A 38 -2.77 -10.51 -4.88
C VAL A 38 -4.05 -11.21 -5.31
N TYR A 39 -5.18 -10.56 -5.05
CA TYR A 39 -6.49 -11.01 -5.48
C TYR A 39 -7.02 -10.11 -6.60
N ILE A 40 -7.34 -10.71 -7.73
CA ILE A 40 -7.90 -10.05 -8.91
C ILE A 40 -9.36 -10.51 -9.05
N PRO A 41 -10.35 -9.63 -8.83
CA PRO A 41 -11.76 -9.98 -8.94
C PRO A 41 -12.19 -10.17 -10.38
N LYS A 42 -13.31 -10.85 -10.57
CA LYS A 42 -13.96 -10.94 -11.87
C LYS A 42 -14.37 -9.55 -12.36
N GLY A 43 -14.01 -9.24 -13.60
CA GLY A 43 -14.35 -7.95 -14.20
C GLY A 43 -13.40 -6.80 -13.85
N ALA A 44 -12.24 -7.10 -13.25
CA ALA A 44 -11.18 -6.11 -13.14
C ALA A 44 -10.82 -5.56 -14.54
N ARG A 45 -10.57 -4.25 -14.63
CA ARG A 45 -10.30 -3.52 -15.87
C ARG A 45 -9.10 -2.59 -15.65
N PRO A 46 -8.54 -1.97 -16.70
CA PRO A 46 -7.41 -1.05 -16.59
C PRO A 46 -7.62 0.15 -15.67
N SER A 47 -8.87 0.46 -15.31
CA SER A 47 -9.21 1.54 -14.38
C SER A 47 -9.49 1.05 -12.96
N THR A 48 -9.28 -0.24 -12.68
CA THR A 48 -9.52 -0.82 -11.37
C THR A 48 -8.54 -0.26 -10.35
N ALA A 49 -9.04 0.08 -9.16
CA ALA A 49 -8.22 0.54 -8.06
C ALA A 49 -7.47 -0.62 -7.40
N GLY A 50 -6.30 -0.33 -6.83
CA GLY A 50 -5.53 -1.27 -6.03
C GLY A 50 -5.57 -0.88 -4.55
N VAL A 51 -5.79 -1.84 -3.66
CA VAL A 51 -5.72 -1.62 -2.22
C VAL A 51 -4.72 -2.57 -1.58
N PHE A 52 -3.83 -2.02 -0.77
CA PHE A 52 -2.81 -2.73 -0.01
C PHE A 52 -3.29 -2.90 1.42
N ILE A 53 -3.35 -4.13 1.89
CA ILE A 53 -3.84 -4.48 3.21
C ILE A 53 -2.67 -4.95 4.06
N LEU A 54 -2.40 -4.25 5.15
CA LEU A 54 -1.33 -4.54 6.09
C LEU A 54 -1.95 -5.08 7.40
N PRO A 55 -1.66 -6.32 7.80
CA PRO A 55 -2.17 -6.90 9.04
C PRO A 55 -1.50 -6.30 10.27
N GLU A 56 -2.05 -6.61 11.42
CA GLU A 56 -1.35 -6.50 12.70
C GLU A 56 -0.21 -7.53 12.80
N ASN A 57 0.70 -7.32 13.75
CA ASN A 57 1.77 -8.30 14.05
C ASN A 57 1.20 -9.68 14.36
N GLY A 58 1.92 -10.72 13.96
CA GLY A 58 1.53 -12.12 14.14
C GLY A 58 0.52 -12.64 13.12
N LYS A 59 0.07 -11.81 12.18
CA LYS A 59 -0.81 -12.23 11.09
C LYS A 59 -0.06 -12.28 9.77
N THR A 60 -0.49 -13.18 8.91
CA THR A 60 0.06 -13.40 7.57
C THR A 60 -0.88 -12.90 6.49
N ALA A 61 -0.40 -12.85 5.25
CA ALA A 61 -1.24 -12.57 4.09
C ALA A 61 -2.35 -13.62 3.91
N ASP A 62 -2.10 -14.89 4.28
CA ASP A 62 -3.10 -15.96 4.24
C ASP A 62 -4.19 -15.76 5.29
N ASP A 63 -3.85 -15.26 6.47
CA ASP A 63 -4.84 -14.94 7.51
C ASP A 63 -5.77 -13.83 7.03
N LEU A 64 -5.21 -12.75 6.48
CA LEU A 64 -6.00 -11.67 5.89
C LEU A 64 -6.88 -12.17 4.73
N TRP A 65 -6.30 -12.97 3.85
CA TRP A 65 -7.02 -13.52 2.71
C TRP A 65 -8.21 -14.41 3.14
N ARG A 66 -8.04 -15.19 4.20
CA ARG A 66 -9.04 -16.11 4.71
C ARG A 66 -10.09 -15.41 5.55
N ASP A 67 -9.66 -14.57 6.49
CA ASP A 67 -10.48 -14.09 7.59
C ASP A 67 -11.03 -12.67 7.37
N SER A 68 -10.47 -11.91 6.41
CA SER A 68 -10.97 -10.59 6.10
C SER A 68 -12.06 -10.60 5.02
N TRP A 69 -12.88 -9.56 4.99
CA TRP A 69 -13.97 -9.39 4.01
C TRP A 69 -13.50 -8.76 2.69
N TRP A 70 -12.20 -8.49 2.54
CA TRP A 70 -11.68 -7.75 1.40
C TRP A 70 -11.95 -8.42 0.05
N ARG A 71 -11.89 -9.76 -0.03
CA ARG A 71 -12.23 -10.48 -1.27
C ARG A 71 -13.70 -10.32 -1.62
N MET A 72 -14.59 -10.40 -0.61
CA MET A 72 -16.02 -10.22 -0.81
C MET A 72 -16.35 -8.79 -1.24
N ILE A 73 -15.69 -7.80 -0.64
CA ILE A 73 -15.81 -6.40 -1.06
C ILE A 73 -15.33 -6.23 -2.50
N ALA A 74 -14.21 -6.86 -2.86
CA ALA A 74 -13.65 -6.79 -4.20
C ALA A 74 -14.56 -7.41 -5.27
N ASP A 75 -15.31 -8.46 -4.91
CA ASP A 75 -16.23 -9.17 -5.81
C ASP A 75 -17.63 -8.56 -5.86
N THR A 76 -17.98 -7.66 -4.95
CA THR A 76 -19.35 -7.13 -4.89
C THR A 76 -19.75 -6.47 -6.20
N GLU A 77 -20.97 -6.76 -6.66
CA GLU A 77 -21.54 -6.16 -7.87
C GLU A 77 -22.21 -4.82 -7.59
N GLU A 78 -22.45 -4.50 -6.31
CA GLU A 78 -23.11 -3.27 -5.89
C GLU A 78 -22.22 -2.04 -6.11
N THR A 79 -20.90 -2.22 -6.04
CA THR A 79 -19.94 -1.16 -6.39
C THR A 79 -19.60 -1.25 -7.87
N LYS A 80 -19.77 -0.16 -8.60
CA LYS A 80 -19.37 -0.07 -10.01
C LYS A 80 -17.84 -0.21 -10.20
N GLU A 81 -17.08 0.01 -9.14
CA GLU A 81 -15.63 -0.05 -9.13
C GLU A 81 -15.17 -1.33 -8.43
N LYS A 82 -14.41 -2.14 -9.14
CA LYS A 82 -13.74 -3.31 -8.59
C LYS A 82 -12.45 -2.90 -7.88
N LEU A 83 -11.97 -3.74 -6.96
CA LEU A 83 -10.72 -3.54 -6.24
C LEU A 83 -9.79 -4.72 -6.48
N ILE A 84 -8.55 -4.46 -6.89
CA ILE A 84 -7.48 -5.46 -6.81
C ILE A 84 -6.89 -5.36 -5.41
N VAL A 85 -6.83 -6.47 -4.69
CA VAL A 85 -6.43 -6.50 -3.29
C VAL A 85 -5.05 -7.13 -3.15
N PHE A 86 -4.11 -6.39 -2.55
CA PHE A 86 -2.77 -6.85 -2.22
C PHE A 86 -2.71 -7.12 -0.72
N PHE A 87 -2.55 -8.39 -0.33
CA PHE A 87 -2.40 -8.79 1.06
C PHE A 87 -0.92 -8.93 1.36
N LEU A 88 -0.40 -8.03 2.18
CA LEU A 88 0.99 -8.01 2.58
C LEU A 88 1.18 -8.77 3.89
N GLU A 89 2.42 -9.14 4.18
CA GLU A 89 2.75 -9.78 5.45
C GLU A 89 4.08 -9.27 6.01
N PRO A 90 4.17 -9.15 7.35
CA PRO A 90 5.40 -8.75 8.00
C PRO A 90 6.51 -9.81 7.87
N GLU A 91 7.78 -9.38 7.87
CA GLU A 91 8.90 -10.29 7.95
C GLU A 91 8.91 -10.97 9.34
N ASN A 92 8.92 -12.31 9.35
CA ASN A 92 8.87 -13.10 10.60
C ASN A 92 7.71 -12.74 11.54
N GLY A 93 6.60 -12.27 10.99
CA GLY A 93 5.40 -11.96 11.75
C GLY A 93 5.41 -10.61 12.48
N VAL A 94 6.41 -9.77 12.27
CA VAL A 94 6.55 -8.47 12.96
C VAL A 94 6.90 -7.36 11.97
N TRP A 95 6.11 -6.27 11.98
CA TRP A 95 6.42 -5.05 11.27
C TRP A 95 7.44 -4.21 12.05
N ASN A 96 8.41 -3.66 11.35
CA ASN A 96 9.37 -2.72 11.94
C ASN A 96 8.82 -1.28 11.87
N THR A 97 8.03 -0.91 12.86
CA THR A 97 7.44 0.44 12.96
C THR A 97 8.43 1.50 13.43
N ASP A 98 9.63 1.09 13.88
CA ASP A 98 10.72 1.97 14.34
C ASP A 98 11.85 2.08 13.30
N GLU A 99 11.62 1.65 12.06
CA GLU A 99 12.65 1.76 11.04
C GLU A 99 12.98 3.21 10.69
N ALA A 100 14.24 3.43 10.31
CA ALA A 100 14.67 4.74 9.86
C ALA A 100 13.98 5.10 8.52
N TYR A 101 13.67 6.37 8.34
CA TYR A 101 13.17 6.91 7.09
C TYR A 101 14.12 6.59 5.93
N GLY A 102 13.56 6.09 4.81
CA GLY A 102 14.35 5.75 3.63
C GLY A 102 15.21 4.49 3.75
N LYS A 103 14.96 3.63 4.74
CA LYS A 103 15.69 2.37 4.90
C LYS A 103 15.48 1.44 3.70
N PRO A 104 16.53 1.09 2.93
CA PRO A 104 16.36 0.41 1.63
C PRO A 104 15.98 -1.08 1.73
N ASP A 105 16.13 -1.67 2.90
CA ASP A 105 15.81 -3.07 3.22
C ASP A 105 14.68 -3.20 4.26
N GLY A 106 13.97 -2.10 4.52
CA GLY A 106 12.90 -2.03 5.50
C GLY A 106 11.52 -2.45 4.98
N ASP A 107 10.54 -2.34 5.85
CA ASP A 107 9.16 -2.69 5.53
C ASP A 107 8.48 -1.66 4.61
N VAL A 108 8.85 -0.38 4.72
CA VAL A 108 8.39 0.65 3.77
C VAL A 108 8.94 0.36 2.38
N ALA A 109 10.23 -0.02 2.27
CA ALA A 109 10.82 -0.42 1.00
C ALA A 109 10.13 -1.67 0.41
N TYR A 110 9.68 -2.61 1.25
CA TYR A 110 8.88 -3.75 0.80
C TYR A 110 7.56 -3.31 0.18
N ILE A 111 6.82 -2.39 0.80
CA ILE A 111 5.57 -1.85 0.27
C ILE A 111 5.81 -1.18 -1.09
N GLU A 112 6.88 -0.38 -1.21
CA GLU A 112 7.26 0.26 -2.46
C GLU A 112 7.60 -0.77 -3.57
N GLN A 113 8.32 -1.84 -3.24
CA GLN A 113 8.62 -2.90 -4.21
C GLN A 113 7.37 -3.65 -4.65
N VAL A 114 6.41 -3.91 -3.75
CA VAL A 114 5.11 -4.49 -4.12
C VAL A 114 4.33 -3.53 -5.01
N TYR A 115 4.34 -2.22 -4.73
CA TYR A 115 3.72 -1.21 -5.59
C TYR A 115 4.35 -1.21 -6.99
N LEU A 116 5.67 -1.16 -7.10
CA LEU A 116 6.37 -1.16 -8.39
C LEU A 116 6.07 -2.45 -9.18
N ALA A 117 6.09 -3.60 -8.53
CA ALA A 117 5.71 -4.87 -9.15
C ALA A 117 4.26 -4.87 -9.62
N GLY A 118 3.35 -4.31 -8.82
CA GLY A 118 1.93 -4.14 -9.15
C GLY A 118 1.73 -3.19 -10.32
N ALA A 119 2.34 -2.01 -10.27
CA ALA A 119 2.26 -1.03 -11.34
C ALA A 119 2.82 -1.56 -12.67
N GLN A 120 3.93 -2.31 -12.63
CA GLN A 120 4.54 -2.88 -13.83
C GLN A 120 3.78 -4.08 -14.40
N ARG A 121 3.32 -4.98 -13.53
CA ARG A 121 2.67 -6.24 -13.96
C ARG A 121 1.18 -6.08 -14.20
N PHE A 122 0.54 -5.20 -13.44
CA PHE A 122 -0.90 -4.96 -13.48
C PHE A 122 -1.27 -3.59 -14.03
N LYS A 123 -0.31 -2.90 -14.69
CA LYS A 123 -0.55 -1.58 -15.28
C LYS A 123 -1.75 -1.51 -16.21
N PHE A 124 -2.15 -2.62 -16.77
CA PHE A 124 -3.38 -2.72 -17.56
C PHE A 124 -4.63 -2.98 -16.69
N CYS A 125 -4.45 -3.32 -15.41
CA CYS A 125 -5.54 -3.65 -14.50
C CYS A 125 -5.68 -2.66 -13.35
N VAL A 126 -4.61 -1.94 -12.99
CA VAL A 126 -4.64 -0.94 -11.92
C VAL A 126 -4.32 0.42 -12.47
N HIS A 127 -5.18 1.38 -12.17
CA HIS A 127 -4.91 2.77 -12.51
C HIS A 127 -3.84 3.32 -11.58
N GLU A 128 -2.74 3.83 -12.12
CA GLU A 128 -1.57 4.32 -11.36
C GLU A 128 -1.91 5.35 -10.26
N ALA A 129 -2.94 6.15 -10.48
CA ALA A 129 -3.41 7.15 -9.51
C ALA A 129 -4.47 6.62 -8.51
N LYS A 130 -4.73 5.31 -8.46
CA LYS A 130 -5.77 4.71 -7.61
C LYS A 130 -5.23 3.58 -6.73
N PHE A 131 -4.08 3.80 -6.14
CA PHE A 131 -3.56 2.91 -5.10
C PHE A 131 -3.90 3.44 -3.71
N TYR A 132 -4.36 2.57 -2.85
CA TYR A 132 -4.75 2.87 -1.48
C TYR A 132 -4.00 1.98 -0.51
N LEU A 133 -3.73 2.51 0.69
CA LEU A 133 -3.16 1.78 1.81
C LEU A 133 -4.20 1.63 2.91
N THR A 134 -4.24 0.46 3.53
CA THR A 134 -4.98 0.27 4.78
C THR A 134 -4.25 -0.70 5.68
N GLY A 135 -4.37 -0.51 6.98
CA GLY A 135 -3.74 -1.38 7.95
C GLY A 135 -4.38 -1.32 9.32
N CYS A 136 -4.13 -2.36 10.10
CA CYS A 136 -4.60 -2.48 11.47
C CYS A 136 -3.41 -2.50 12.42
N ARG A 137 -3.49 -1.76 13.53
CA ARG A 137 -2.45 -1.64 14.55
C ARG A 137 -1.08 -1.30 13.95
N GLU A 138 -0.05 -2.16 14.11
CA GLU A 138 1.30 -1.93 13.55
C GLU A 138 1.28 -1.83 12.02
N GLY A 139 0.41 -2.62 11.35
CA GLY A 139 0.18 -2.47 9.92
C GLY A 139 -0.42 -1.11 9.55
N GLY A 140 -1.23 -0.52 10.44
CA GLY A 140 -1.73 0.86 10.30
C GLY A 140 -0.63 1.91 10.44
N VAL A 141 0.27 1.74 11.43
CA VAL A 141 1.46 2.61 11.57
C VAL A 141 2.29 2.55 10.30
N LEU A 142 2.58 1.36 9.81
CA LEU A 142 3.40 1.17 8.60
C LEU A 142 2.72 1.72 7.34
N ALA A 143 1.39 1.63 7.24
CA ALA A 143 0.64 2.24 6.14
C ALA A 143 0.82 3.77 6.13
N ASN A 144 0.79 4.41 7.30
CA ASN A 144 1.07 5.84 7.43
C ASN A 144 2.52 6.17 7.07
N MET A 145 3.50 5.35 7.52
CA MET A 145 4.91 5.53 7.18
C MET A 145 5.13 5.48 5.66
N ALA A 146 4.56 4.49 4.97
CA ALA A 146 4.65 4.36 3.52
C ALA A 146 3.96 5.52 2.79
N ALA A 147 2.81 5.97 3.31
CA ALA A 147 2.09 7.11 2.76
C ALA A 147 2.91 8.41 2.87
N MET A 148 3.61 8.61 3.97
CA MET A 148 4.50 9.78 4.15
C MET A 148 5.78 9.67 3.32
N TYR A 149 6.29 8.46 3.13
CA TYR A 149 7.49 8.23 2.33
C TYR A 149 7.29 8.60 0.87
N ASN A 150 6.17 8.19 0.28
CA ASN A 150 5.89 8.49 -1.13
C ASN A 150 4.43 8.92 -1.35
N PRO A 151 4.05 10.14 -0.89
CA PRO A 151 2.68 10.62 -0.96
C PRO A 151 2.16 10.81 -2.38
N ALA A 152 3.02 10.87 -3.39
CA ALA A 152 2.62 11.01 -4.78
C ALA A 152 2.02 9.71 -5.37
N VAL A 153 2.26 8.57 -4.74
CA VAL A 153 1.80 7.24 -5.19
C VAL A 153 0.41 6.92 -4.68
N TRP A 154 0.13 7.30 -3.43
CA TRP A 154 -1.06 6.82 -2.73
C TRP A 154 -2.23 7.78 -2.88
N ALA A 155 -3.35 7.28 -3.36
CA ALA A 155 -4.59 8.04 -3.48
C ALA A 155 -5.29 8.26 -2.14
N GLY A 156 -4.94 7.48 -1.14
CA GLY A 156 -5.44 7.63 0.23
C GLY A 156 -4.93 6.53 1.16
N VAL A 157 -5.02 6.79 2.46
CA VAL A 157 -4.68 5.87 3.52
C VAL A 157 -5.83 5.77 4.53
N ALA A 158 -6.11 4.53 4.99
CA ALA A 158 -7.09 4.30 6.04
C ALA A 158 -6.50 3.34 7.08
N THR A 159 -6.47 3.74 8.35
CA THR A 159 -5.87 2.94 9.41
C THR A 159 -6.82 2.70 10.57
N VAL A 160 -6.72 1.53 11.17
CA VAL A 160 -7.52 1.12 12.33
C VAL A 160 -6.58 0.83 13.49
N GLY A 161 -6.65 1.64 14.56
CA GLY A 161 -5.88 1.44 15.79
C GLY A 161 -4.37 1.62 15.66
N GLY A 162 -3.88 2.25 14.59
CA GLY A 162 -2.45 2.40 14.32
C GLY A 162 -2.13 3.78 13.76
N SER A 163 -2.34 4.83 14.57
CA SER A 163 -2.15 6.20 14.10
C SER A 163 -0.83 6.84 14.52
N GLN A 164 -0.14 6.27 15.50
CA GLN A 164 1.10 6.87 16.00
C GLN A 164 2.28 6.53 15.09
N LEU A 165 2.90 7.57 14.57
CA LEU A 165 4.17 7.49 13.87
C LEU A 165 5.32 7.75 14.84
N ASN A 166 6.41 7.03 14.65
CA ASN A 166 7.67 7.37 15.29
C ASN A 166 8.04 8.82 14.94
N GLU A 167 8.28 9.66 15.95
CA GLU A 167 8.57 11.07 15.75
C GLU A 167 9.83 11.31 14.90
N ASN A 168 10.86 10.48 15.06
CA ASN A 168 12.07 10.57 14.25
C ASN A 168 11.79 10.29 12.78
N TYR A 169 10.91 9.32 12.50
CA TYR A 169 10.49 9.04 11.13
C TYR A 169 9.73 10.21 10.53
N ARG A 170 8.81 10.79 11.28
CA ARG A 170 8.02 11.94 10.88
C ARG A 170 8.88 13.15 10.59
N GLN A 171 9.84 13.44 11.46
CA GLN A 171 10.76 14.55 11.28
C GLN A 171 11.64 14.37 10.04
N ALA A 172 12.22 13.18 9.85
CA ALA A 172 13.03 12.86 8.67
C ALA A 172 12.22 12.95 7.36
N ALA A 173 10.95 12.51 7.37
CA ALA A 173 10.06 12.63 6.23
C ALA A 173 9.78 14.09 5.86
N VAL A 174 9.62 14.95 6.86
CA VAL A 174 9.43 16.40 6.65
C VAL A 174 10.70 17.05 6.13
N GLU A 175 11.86 16.69 6.68
CA GLU A 175 13.17 17.21 6.25
C GLU A 175 13.51 16.80 4.82
N ASP A 176 13.32 15.52 4.46
CA ASP A 176 13.50 15.04 3.10
C ASP A 176 12.59 15.80 2.12
N PHE A 177 11.37 16.03 2.54
CA PHE A 177 10.41 16.82 1.80
C PHE A 177 10.89 18.25 1.57
N CYS A 178 11.38 18.94 2.58
CA CYS A 178 11.88 20.32 2.47
C CYS A 178 13.15 20.41 1.61
N THR A 179 14.02 19.40 1.68
CA THR A 179 15.28 19.36 0.93
C THR A 179 15.06 19.07 -0.56
N ASN A 180 14.14 18.19 -0.89
CA ASN A 180 13.83 17.85 -2.27
C ASN A 180 12.99 18.92 -3.00
N LEU A 181 12.37 19.84 -2.27
CA LEU A 181 11.73 21.03 -2.87
C LEU A 181 12.73 21.93 -3.60
N ASP A 182 13.93 22.11 -3.08
CA ASP A 182 14.96 22.94 -3.71
C ASP A 182 15.48 22.35 -5.03
N GLY A 183 15.42 21.03 -5.22
CA GLY A 183 15.76 20.34 -6.47
C GLY A 183 14.67 20.36 -7.54
N PHE A 184 13.44 20.70 -7.19
CA PHE A 184 12.27 20.76 -8.10
C PHE A 184 11.88 22.19 -8.50
N ILE A 185 12.50 23.20 -7.92
CA ILE A 185 12.29 24.59 -8.30
C ILE A 185 13.28 24.95 -9.43
N ASP A 186 12.96 24.56 -10.64
CA ASP A 186 13.44 25.28 -11.81
C ASP A 186 12.83 26.69 -11.76
N GLU A 187 13.66 27.72 -11.81
CA GLU A 187 13.23 29.13 -11.71
C GLU A 187 12.21 29.55 -12.75
N THR A 188 12.00 28.74 -13.79
CA THR A 188 11.05 28.97 -14.89
C THR A 188 9.70 28.29 -14.73
N HIS A 189 9.59 27.25 -13.88
CA HIS A 189 8.36 26.50 -13.67
C HIS A 189 7.99 26.43 -12.20
N ARG A 190 7.58 27.55 -11.63
CA ARG A 190 6.95 27.60 -10.30
C ARG A 190 5.59 26.89 -10.30
N LEU A 191 5.58 25.61 -10.43
CA LEU A 191 4.52 24.79 -9.89
C LEU A 191 4.74 24.76 -8.38
N ASN A 192 4.11 25.69 -7.68
CA ASN A 192 4.07 25.80 -6.22
C ASN A 192 3.32 24.64 -5.56
N LEU A 193 3.49 23.43 -6.06
CA LEU A 193 2.98 22.22 -5.42
C LEU A 193 4.03 21.76 -4.41
N LYS A 194 3.92 22.27 -3.19
CA LYS A 194 4.52 21.59 -2.05
C LYS A 194 3.95 20.17 -2.03
N LYS A 195 4.77 19.18 -1.74
CA LYS A 195 4.34 17.79 -1.56
C LYS A 195 3.23 17.69 -0.49
N SER A 196 3.28 18.59 0.52
CA SER A 196 2.22 18.83 1.51
C SER A 196 0.92 19.38 0.92
N ASP A 197 0.95 19.91 -0.31
CA ASP A 197 -0.22 20.45 -0.99
C ASP A 197 -0.91 19.38 -1.86
N ILE A 198 -0.35 18.16 -1.94
CA ILE A 198 -1.05 16.99 -2.47
C ILE A 198 -1.95 16.47 -1.34
N PRO A 199 -3.25 16.81 -1.33
CA PRO A 199 -4.14 16.35 -0.28
C PRO A 199 -4.32 14.85 -0.42
N MET A 200 -3.61 14.08 0.40
CA MET A 200 -3.86 12.65 0.52
C MET A 200 -4.96 12.44 1.57
N PRO A 201 -6.14 11.96 1.19
CA PRO A 201 -7.18 11.62 2.14
C PRO A 201 -6.67 10.58 3.14
N ALA A 202 -6.69 10.93 4.42
CA ALA A 202 -6.34 10.02 5.50
C ALA A 202 -7.56 9.77 6.38
N TRP A 203 -7.89 8.52 6.61
CA TRP A 203 -8.95 8.11 7.51
C TRP A 203 -8.37 7.28 8.65
N VAL A 204 -8.47 7.80 9.85
CA VAL A 204 -7.95 7.15 11.05
C VAL A 204 -9.13 6.74 11.93
N ILE A 205 -9.27 5.44 12.14
CA ILE A 205 -10.25 4.85 13.05
C ILE A 205 -9.49 4.42 14.30
N ASN A 206 -9.63 5.17 15.38
CA ASN A 206 -9.02 4.84 16.65
C ASN A 206 -9.93 3.95 17.47
N ASP A 207 -9.37 2.86 17.98
CA ASP A 207 -9.94 2.10 19.08
C ASP A 207 -9.42 2.72 20.38
N PRO A 208 -10.28 3.32 21.23
CA PRO A 208 -9.85 3.93 22.49
C PRO A 208 -9.26 2.92 23.49
N GLU A 209 -9.49 1.63 23.28
CA GLU A 209 -8.91 0.55 24.09
C GLU A 209 -7.62 -0.03 23.49
N SER A 210 -7.21 0.44 22.29
CA SER A 210 -5.98 -0.02 21.64
C SER A 210 -4.76 0.59 22.32
N PRO A 211 -3.81 -0.20 22.81
CA PRO A 211 -2.59 0.32 23.44
C PRO A 211 -1.69 1.12 22.48
N VAL A 212 -1.94 1.06 21.18
CA VAL A 212 -1.19 1.76 20.12
C VAL A 212 -1.78 3.16 19.83
N GLY A 213 -2.80 3.59 20.54
CA GLY A 213 -3.51 4.85 20.22
C GLY A 213 -3.69 5.83 21.38
N THR A 214 -3.14 5.57 22.56
CA THR A 214 -3.53 6.31 23.78
C THR A 214 -2.66 7.51 24.16
N ASP A 215 -1.58 7.81 23.47
CA ASP A 215 -0.90 9.09 23.66
C ASP A 215 -1.46 10.15 22.71
N ASN A 216 -2.62 10.67 23.07
CA ASN A 216 -3.05 11.97 22.58
C ASN A 216 -2.12 13.01 23.22
N GLY A 217 -1.03 13.36 22.52
CA GLY A 217 -0.25 14.53 22.83
C GLY A 217 -1.20 15.74 22.86
N THR A 218 -1.51 16.19 24.06
CA THR A 218 -2.10 17.51 24.34
C THR A 218 -1.11 18.61 23.96
#